data_9c0b97136e359bdcdbfddbc8024ff9bf
#
_entry.id   9c0b97136e359bdcdbfddbc8024ff9bf
#
_cell.length_a   1.000
_cell.length_b   1.000
_cell.length_c   1.000
_cell.angle_alpha   90.00
_cell.angle_beta   90.00
_cell.angle_gamma   90.00
#
_symmetry.space_group_name_H-M   'P 1'
#
loop_
_entity.id
_entity.type
_entity.pdbx_description
1 polymer ?
#
loop_
_entity_poly.entity_id
_entity_poly.type
_entity_poly.pdbx_seq_one_letter_code
_entity_poly.pdbx_strand_id
1 'polypeptide(L)'
;MTGCKLIVHADDLGLSEKVNEGIVKAHLEGIVTSSSLMANGAAFEHAVRLTRSTPTLDVGVHLTLTGEAPVSKPADIPSLLNQDGCFNDHANAFVKRYLLREISLKEIRKELDAQICKAMDHGIAISHLDGHQHIHMLPGIRRIVGELAKQYAIPSIRYPRERLHPYMLLERHGIGRLVQLLALNTFCTIASTADARRPDSFVGFFFGGNLTEENLIKVLKHLPANGICELMCHPGLHDAESRYKHWGYPWQSELDALTSQNVKIFLQHRGVELIPYSALTH
;
A
#
# COMPACT_ATOMS: atom_id res chain seq x y z
N MET A 1 -21.14 21.76 4.30
CA MET A 1 -19.75 21.87 4.77
C MET A 1 -19.01 20.65 4.21
N THR A 2 -18.09 20.84 3.28
CA THR A 2 -17.26 19.76 2.74
C THR A 2 -16.20 19.45 3.79
N GLY A 3 -16.39 18.40 4.59
CA GLY A 3 -15.42 17.94 5.57
C GLY A 3 -14.29 17.12 4.94
N CYS A 4 -13.32 16.72 5.74
CA CYS A 4 -12.27 15.78 5.33
C CYS A 4 -12.87 14.39 5.12
N LYS A 5 -12.58 13.77 3.98
CA LYS A 5 -12.85 12.36 3.71
C LYS A 5 -11.57 11.56 3.86
N LEU A 6 -11.64 10.39 4.48
CA LEU A 6 -10.47 9.57 4.77
C LEU A 6 -10.64 8.17 4.18
N ILE A 7 -9.70 7.78 3.33
CA ILE A 7 -9.49 6.40 2.90
C ILE A 7 -8.50 5.80 3.88
N VAL A 8 -8.89 4.79 4.65
CA VAL A 8 -7.98 4.03 5.50
C VAL A 8 -7.62 2.75 4.76
N HIS A 9 -6.40 2.72 4.27
CA HIS A 9 -5.96 1.69 3.34
C HIS A 9 -4.95 0.74 4.00
N ALA A 10 -5.30 -0.54 4.04
CA ALA A 10 -4.43 -1.60 4.55
C ALA A 10 -3.65 -2.24 3.40
N ASP A 11 -2.31 -2.15 3.46
CA ASP A 11 -1.41 -2.76 2.50
C ASP A 11 -1.22 -4.27 2.79
N ASP A 12 -0.61 -5.00 1.84
CA ASP A 12 -0.11 -6.37 1.98
C ASP A 12 -1.19 -7.48 2.14
N LEU A 13 -2.43 -7.27 1.70
CA LEU A 13 -3.43 -8.35 1.63
C LEU A 13 -2.90 -9.48 0.71
N GLY A 14 -2.86 -10.70 1.17
CA GLY A 14 -2.26 -11.84 0.45
C GLY A 14 -0.87 -12.23 0.93
N LEU A 15 -0.23 -11.42 1.77
CA LEU A 15 1.12 -11.67 2.29
C LEU A 15 1.16 -12.96 3.15
N SER A 16 0.32 -13.02 4.20
CA SER A 16 0.13 -14.19 5.06
C SER A 16 -1.31 -14.31 5.52
N GLU A 17 -1.72 -15.49 5.99
CA GLU A 17 -3.08 -15.69 6.50
C GLU A 17 -3.37 -14.78 7.69
N LYS A 18 -2.39 -14.57 8.58
CA LYS A 18 -2.54 -13.70 9.75
C LYS A 18 -2.64 -12.21 9.40
N VAL A 19 -1.95 -11.77 8.36
CA VAL A 19 -2.13 -10.42 7.82
C VAL A 19 -3.52 -10.29 7.19
N ASN A 20 -3.95 -11.27 6.39
CA ASN A 20 -5.28 -11.26 5.77
C ASN A 20 -6.41 -11.19 6.82
N GLU A 21 -6.35 -12.04 7.86
CA GLU A 21 -7.32 -12.06 8.97
C GLU A 21 -7.34 -10.70 9.71
N GLY A 22 -6.15 -10.12 9.95
CA GLY A 22 -6.01 -8.82 10.60
C GLY A 22 -6.60 -7.68 9.78
N ILE A 23 -6.39 -7.68 8.47
CA ILE A 23 -6.97 -6.68 7.54
C ILE A 23 -8.51 -6.75 7.55
N VAL A 24 -9.06 -7.96 7.41
CA VAL A 24 -10.52 -8.16 7.45
C VAL A 24 -11.09 -7.74 8.80
N LYS A 25 -10.43 -8.08 9.91
CA LYS A 25 -10.84 -7.64 11.25
C LYS A 25 -10.78 -6.11 11.40
N ALA A 26 -9.71 -5.47 10.89
CA ALA A 26 -9.59 -4.01 10.91
C ALA A 26 -10.67 -3.32 10.06
N HIS A 27 -11.19 -3.99 9.03
CA HIS A 27 -12.33 -3.53 8.24
C HIS A 27 -13.66 -3.72 8.98
N LEU A 28 -13.93 -4.92 9.48
CA LEU A 28 -15.23 -5.24 10.10
C LEU A 28 -15.42 -4.58 11.47
N GLU A 29 -14.36 -4.50 12.27
CA GLU A 29 -14.39 -4.02 13.65
C GLU A 29 -13.71 -2.66 13.83
N GLY A 30 -13.04 -2.15 12.80
CA GLY A 30 -12.20 -0.94 12.87
C GLY A 30 -12.62 0.15 11.90
N ILE A 31 -11.60 0.82 11.36
CA ILE A 31 -11.76 1.98 10.48
C ILE A 31 -11.24 1.73 9.05
N VAL A 32 -10.69 0.55 8.73
CA VAL A 32 -10.17 0.24 7.38
C VAL A 32 -11.31 0.23 6.37
N THR A 33 -11.11 0.90 5.24
CA THR A 33 -12.11 1.01 4.16
C THR A 33 -11.68 0.32 2.88
N SER A 34 -10.36 0.22 2.66
CA SER A 34 -9.80 -0.37 1.45
C SER A 34 -8.55 -1.18 1.77
N SER A 35 -8.17 -2.06 0.88
CA SER A 35 -6.92 -2.82 0.93
C SER A 35 -6.38 -3.07 -0.47
N SER A 36 -5.13 -3.51 -0.61
CA SER A 36 -4.56 -3.94 -1.88
C SER A 36 -3.96 -5.34 -1.82
N LEU A 37 -4.30 -6.15 -2.81
CA LEU A 37 -3.99 -7.58 -2.90
C LEU A 37 -2.65 -7.82 -3.59
N MET A 38 -1.74 -8.51 -2.92
CA MET A 38 -0.51 -9.04 -3.48
C MET A 38 -0.81 -10.31 -4.28
N ALA A 39 -0.84 -10.21 -5.61
CA ALA A 39 -1.14 -11.33 -6.48
C ALA A 39 -0.11 -12.47 -6.39
N ASN A 40 1.09 -12.17 -5.95
CA ASN A 40 2.18 -13.12 -5.73
C ASN A 40 2.43 -13.44 -4.25
N GLY A 41 1.60 -12.96 -3.34
CA GLY A 41 1.73 -13.25 -1.91
C GLY A 41 1.46 -14.72 -1.58
N ALA A 42 2.13 -15.24 -0.56
CA ALA A 42 2.04 -16.65 -0.15
C ALA A 42 0.62 -17.08 0.27
N ALA A 43 -0.19 -16.13 0.75
CA ALA A 43 -1.56 -16.37 1.17
C ALA A 43 -2.60 -15.76 0.21
N PHE A 44 -2.27 -15.65 -1.09
CA PHE A 44 -3.15 -15.10 -2.12
C PHE A 44 -4.52 -15.76 -2.17
N GLU A 45 -4.57 -17.11 -2.25
CA GLU A 45 -5.83 -17.85 -2.31
C GLU A 45 -6.69 -17.65 -1.04
N HIS A 46 -6.05 -17.54 0.13
CA HIS A 46 -6.74 -17.22 1.37
C HIS A 46 -7.35 -15.81 1.32
N ALA A 47 -6.58 -14.84 0.82
CA ALA A 47 -7.06 -13.47 0.65
C ALA A 47 -8.27 -13.40 -0.31
N VAL A 48 -8.21 -14.10 -1.45
CA VAL A 48 -9.33 -14.17 -2.40
C VAL A 48 -10.60 -14.74 -1.76
N ARG A 49 -10.49 -15.78 -0.94
CA ARG A 49 -11.66 -16.32 -0.21
C ARG A 49 -12.25 -15.30 0.76
N LEU A 50 -11.38 -14.59 1.51
CA LEU A 50 -11.83 -13.57 2.47
C LEU A 50 -12.47 -12.38 1.78
N THR A 51 -11.94 -11.90 0.66
CA THR A 51 -12.55 -10.78 -0.08
C THR A 51 -13.92 -11.13 -0.61
N ARG A 52 -14.12 -12.36 -1.08
CA ARG A 52 -15.45 -12.85 -1.50
C ARG A 52 -16.46 -12.90 -0.35
N SER A 53 -16.03 -13.23 0.85
CA SER A 53 -16.89 -13.25 2.05
C SER A 53 -17.06 -11.87 2.71
N THR A 54 -16.27 -10.87 2.28
CA THR A 54 -16.29 -9.50 2.82
C THR A 54 -16.47 -8.49 1.68
N PRO A 55 -17.62 -8.47 1.00
CA PRO A 55 -17.83 -7.66 -0.21
C PRO A 55 -17.83 -6.14 0.04
N THR A 56 -17.85 -5.72 1.30
CA THR A 56 -17.75 -4.31 1.72
C THR A 56 -16.31 -3.80 1.75
N LEU A 57 -15.30 -4.70 1.76
CA LEU A 57 -13.89 -4.32 1.66
C LEU A 57 -13.55 -4.00 0.21
N ASP A 58 -13.19 -2.75 -0.03
CA ASP A 58 -12.74 -2.29 -1.33
C ASP A 58 -11.31 -2.75 -1.61
N VAL A 59 -11.05 -3.35 -2.78
CA VAL A 59 -9.77 -4.02 -3.05
C VAL A 59 -9.10 -3.51 -4.32
N GLY A 60 -7.83 -3.11 -4.19
CA GLY A 60 -6.91 -2.83 -5.28
C GLY A 60 -5.90 -3.96 -5.52
N VAL A 61 -4.89 -3.70 -6.36
CA VAL A 61 -3.74 -4.60 -6.54
C VAL A 61 -2.46 -3.96 -6.01
N HIS A 62 -1.80 -4.67 -5.08
CA HIS A 62 -0.51 -4.31 -4.50
C HIS A 62 0.61 -4.83 -5.37
N LEU A 63 1.03 -4.02 -6.36
CA LEU A 63 2.05 -4.39 -7.33
C LEU A 63 3.40 -4.64 -6.65
N THR A 64 3.94 -5.83 -6.81
CA THR A 64 5.09 -6.30 -6.03
C THR A 64 6.26 -6.68 -6.95
N LEU A 65 7.41 -6.07 -6.70
CA LEU A 65 8.68 -6.34 -7.41
C LEU A 65 9.82 -6.64 -6.44
N THR A 66 9.50 -6.89 -5.17
CA THR A 66 10.45 -7.22 -4.09
C THR A 66 9.88 -8.26 -3.14
N GLY A 67 10.74 -9.05 -2.51
CA GLY A 67 10.42 -9.93 -1.37
C GLY A 67 9.70 -11.23 -1.69
N GLU A 68 9.02 -11.34 -2.82
CA GLU A 68 8.18 -12.49 -3.16
C GLU A 68 8.65 -13.20 -4.44
N ALA A 69 8.10 -14.37 -4.72
CA ALA A 69 8.25 -15.02 -6.02
C ALA A 69 7.42 -14.29 -7.09
N PRO A 70 7.81 -14.32 -8.37
CA PRO A 70 7.04 -13.69 -9.44
C PRO A 70 5.78 -14.48 -9.79
N VAL A 71 4.80 -13.79 -10.41
CA VAL A 71 3.67 -14.42 -11.09
C VAL A 71 4.08 -14.95 -12.47
N SER A 72 4.90 -14.19 -13.18
CA SER A 72 5.45 -14.56 -14.49
C SER A 72 6.44 -15.73 -14.39
N LYS A 73 6.62 -16.45 -15.49
CA LYS A 73 7.67 -17.49 -15.56
C LYS A 73 9.05 -16.85 -15.38
N PRO A 74 9.93 -17.38 -14.52
CA PRO A 74 11.26 -16.82 -14.27
C PRO A 74 12.10 -16.58 -15.54
N ALA A 75 12.02 -17.48 -16.53
CA ALA A 75 12.71 -17.35 -17.80
C ALA A 75 12.30 -16.11 -18.62
N ASP A 76 11.15 -15.55 -18.35
CA ASP A 76 10.60 -14.39 -19.08
C ASP A 76 10.98 -13.05 -18.46
N ILE A 77 11.48 -13.05 -17.23
CA ILE A 77 11.81 -11.85 -16.44
C ILE A 77 13.14 -11.96 -15.68
N PRO A 78 14.21 -12.48 -16.31
CA PRO A 78 15.47 -12.81 -15.62
C PRO A 78 16.12 -11.60 -14.95
N SER A 79 15.96 -10.39 -15.51
CA SER A 79 16.58 -9.19 -14.91
C SER A 79 15.93 -8.76 -13.58
N LEU A 80 14.75 -9.26 -13.23
CA LEU A 80 14.07 -8.93 -11.98
C LEU A 80 14.50 -9.83 -10.83
N LEU A 81 15.05 -11.00 -11.12
CA LEU A 81 15.21 -12.09 -10.16
C LEU A 81 16.62 -12.16 -9.60
N ASN A 82 16.74 -12.73 -8.42
CA ASN A 82 17.96 -13.21 -7.82
C ASN A 82 18.27 -14.65 -8.28
N GLN A 83 19.34 -15.26 -7.75
CA GLN A 83 19.78 -16.61 -8.12
C GLN A 83 18.76 -17.71 -7.72
N ASP A 84 17.90 -17.42 -6.77
CA ASP A 84 16.86 -18.35 -6.28
C ASP A 84 15.55 -18.26 -7.08
N GLY A 85 15.51 -17.41 -8.11
CA GLY A 85 14.32 -17.19 -8.94
C GLY A 85 13.25 -16.33 -8.29
N CYS A 86 13.58 -15.62 -7.22
CA CYS A 86 12.71 -14.70 -6.50
C CYS A 86 13.14 -13.24 -6.70
N PHE A 87 12.27 -12.30 -6.37
CA PHE A 87 12.65 -10.89 -6.28
C PHE A 87 13.65 -10.64 -5.15
N ASN A 88 14.42 -9.55 -5.24
CA ASN A 88 15.27 -9.13 -4.12
C ASN A 88 14.41 -8.63 -2.96
N ASP A 89 14.83 -8.90 -1.72
CA ASP A 89 14.02 -8.64 -0.52
C ASP A 89 13.82 -7.15 -0.20
N HIS A 90 14.71 -6.27 -0.66
CA HIS A 90 14.74 -4.88 -0.24
C HIS A 90 14.62 -3.89 -1.39
N ALA A 91 13.78 -2.87 -1.22
CA ALA A 91 13.64 -1.76 -2.17
C ALA A 91 14.97 -1.11 -2.53
N ASN A 92 15.88 -0.93 -1.57
CA ASN A 92 17.19 -0.30 -1.83
C ASN A 92 18.02 -1.09 -2.86
N ALA A 93 18.01 -2.42 -2.79
CA ALA A 93 18.70 -3.28 -3.77
C ALA A 93 18.05 -3.15 -5.15
N PHE A 94 16.71 -3.16 -5.21
CA PHE A 94 15.96 -2.96 -6.43
C PHE A 94 16.24 -1.58 -7.05
N VAL A 95 16.12 -0.51 -6.26
CA VAL A 95 16.37 0.87 -6.72
C VAL A 95 17.78 1.04 -7.24
N LYS A 96 18.79 0.50 -6.55
CA LYS A 96 20.18 0.54 -7.01
C LYS A 96 20.33 -0.10 -8.40
N ARG A 97 19.85 -1.34 -8.58
CA ARG A 97 19.90 -2.05 -9.86
C ARG A 97 19.12 -1.32 -10.95
N TYR A 98 17.96 -0.77 -10.59
CA TYR A 98 17.13 0.03 -11.49
C TYR A 98 17.89 1.27 -12.02
N LEU A 99 18.54 2.03 -11.12
CA LEU A 99 19.31 3.22 -11.48
C LEU A 99 20.57 2.88 -12.32
N LEU A 100 21.17 1.71 -12.09
CA LEU A 100 22.27 1.18 -12.89
C LEU A 100 21.81 0.58 -14.24
N ARG A 101 20.50 0.62 -14.56
CA ARG A 101 19.90 0.07 -15.78
C ARG A 101 20.09 -1.45 -15.95
N GLU A 102 20.24 -2.16 -14.85
CA GLU A 102 20.35 -3.63 -14.82
C GLU A 102 18.98 -4.32 -14.94
N ILE A 103 17.89 -3.58 -14.77
CA ILE A 103 16.51 -4.07 -14.78
C ILE A 103 15.80 -3.63 -16.06
N SER A 104 15.17 -4.58 -16.76
CA SER A 104 14.42 -4.35 -17.99
C SER A 104 13.01 -3.83 -17.70
N LEU A 105 12.68 -2.66 -18.24
CA LEU A 105 11.32 -2.11 -18.17
C LEU A 105 10.28 -3.00 -18.88
N LYS A 106 10.69 -3.76 -19.89
CA LYS A 106 9.79 -4.72 -20.57
C LYS A 106 9.42 -5.88 -19.64
N GLU A 107 10.38 -6.36 -18.85
CA GLU A 107 10.16 -7.42 -17.88
C GLU A 107 9.31 -6.93 -16.71
N ILE A 108 9.55 -5.71 -16.21
CA ILE A 108 8.67 -5.06 -15.21
C ILE A 108 7.23 -5.02 -15.75
N ARG A 109 7.00 -4.52 -16.96
CA ARG A 109 5.66 -4.46 -17.55
C ARG A 109 5.01 -5.83 -17.59
N LYS A 110 5.75 -6.87 -18.04
CA LYS A 110 5.25 -8.24 -18.12
C LYS A 110 4.81 -8.77 -16.76
N GLU A 111 5.62 -8.57 -15.75
CA GLU A 111 5.30 -9.01 -14.39
C GLU A 111 4.09 -8.27 -13.79
N LEU A 112 4.07 -6.95 -13.89
CA LEU A 112 2.95 -6.16 -13.36
C LEU A 112 1.63 -6.46 -14.09
N ASP A 113 1.69 -6.70 -15.38
CA ASP A 113 0.55 -7.15 -16.20
C ASP A 113 0.04 -8.51 -15.70
N ALA A 114 0.94 -9.47 -15.48
CA ALA A 114 0.59 -10.80 -14.96
C ALA A 114 -0.06 -10.73 -13.57
N GLN A 115 0.42 -9.84 -12.67
CA GLN A 115 -0.16 -9.66 -11.35
C GLN A 115 -1.61 -9.11 -11.43
N ILE A 116 -1.85 -8.11 -12.29
CA ILE A 116 -3.20 -7.56 -12.51
C ILE A 116 -4.11 -8.63 -13.10
N CYS A 117 -3.69 -9.33 -14.15
CA CYS A 117 -4.47 -10.40 -14.77
C CYS A 117 -4.83 -11.47 -13.75
N LYS A 118 -3.88 -11.92 -12.92
CA LYS A 118 -4.14 -12.94 -11.90
C LYS A 118 -5.23 -12.51 -10.93
N ALA A 119 -5.21 -11.25 -10.46
CA ALA A 119 -6.26 -10.73 -9.58
C ALA A 119 -7.62 -10.70 -10.28
N MET A 120 -7.67 -10.25 -11.55
CA MET A 120 -8.90 -10.22 -12.36
C MET A 120 -9.47 -11.62 -12.62
N ASP A 121 -8.61 -12.58 -12.96
CA ASP A 121 -8.99 -13.98 -13.23
C ASP A 121 -9.62 -14.66 -12.00
N HIS A 122 -9.27 -14.16 -10.78
CA HIS A 122 -9.89 -14.61 -9.53
C HIS A 122 -11.13 -13.79 -9.12
N GLY A 123 -11.62 -12.91 -10.02
CA GLY A 123 -12.85 -12.16 -9.84
C GLY A 123 -12.75 -10.95 -8.93
N ILE A 124 -11.55 -10.42 -8.71
CA ILE A 124 -11.34 -9.18 -7.94
C ILE A 124 -11.76 -7.98 -8.79
N ALA A 125 -12.71 -7.20 -8.31
CA ALA A 125 -13.07 -5.90 -8.89
C ALA A 125 -12.05 -4.85 -8.43
N ILE A 126 -11.04 -4.60 -9.27
CA ILE A 126 -9.89 -3.77 -8.90
C ILE A 126 -10.27 -2.29 -8.88
N SER A 127 -10.29 -1.67 -7.70
CA SER A 127 -10.61 -0.25 -7.52
C SER A 127 -9.43 0.68 -7.77
N HIS A 128 -8.21 0.21 -7.52
CA HIS A 128 -6.99 1.01 -7.65
C HIS A 128 -5.73 0.14 -7.79
N LEU A 129 -4.62 0.79 -8.15
CA LEU A 129 -3.28 0.22 -8.10
C LEU A 129 -2.42 0.99 -7.10
N ASP A 130 -1.61 0.26 -6.38
CA ASP A 130 -0.51 0.80 -5.58
C ASP A 130 0.72 -0.11 -5.69
N GLY A 131 1.67 -0.10 -4.76
CA GLY A 131 2.80 -1.00 -4.90
C GLY A 131 3.64 -1.11 -3.65
N HIS A 132 4.06 -2.33 -3.40
CA HIS A 132 4.90 -2.71 -2.28
C HIS A 132 6.16 -1.87 -2.24
N GLN A 133 6.48 -1.35 -1.04
CA GLN A 133 7.60 -0.43 -0.83
C GLN A 133 7.61 0.80 -1.77
N HIS A 134 6.44 1.17 -2.32
CA HIS A 134 6.21 2.30 -3.23
C HIS A 134 7.07 2.31 -4.50
N ILE A 135 7.59 1.17 -4.95
CA ILE A 135 8.42 1.03 -6.15
C ILE A 135 7.68 1.50 -7.42
N HIS A 136 6.35 1.40 -7.44
CA HIS A 136 5.50 1.92 -8.50
C HIS A 136 5.68 3.42 -8.79
N MET A 137 6.31 4.18 -7.88
CA MET A 137 6.59 5.61 -8.05
C MET A 137 7.92 5.91 -8.77
N LEU A 138 8.76 4.93 -9.02
CA LEU A 138 9.96 5.15 -9.86
C LEU A 138 9.53 5.57 -11.28
N PRO A 139 10.13 6.61 -11.89
CA PRO A 139 9.58 7.32 -13.06
C PRO A 139 9.15 6.43 -14.23
N GLY A 140 10.00 5.50 -14.66
CA GLY A 140 9.68 4.56 -15.75
C GLY A 140 8.60 3.54 -15.35
N ILE A 141 8.61 3.06 -14.10
CA ILE A 141 7.64 2.12 -13.57
C ILE A 141 6.29 2.81 -13.42
N ARG A 142 6.25 4.05 -12.92
CA ARG A 142 5.02 4.83 -12.79
C ARG A 142 4.28 4.99 -14.13
N ARG A 143 5.07 5.20 -15.23
CA ARG A 143 4.49 5.26 -16.57
C ARG A 143 3.85 3.92 -16.96
N ILE A 144 4.55 2.81 -16.75
CA ILE A 144 4.03 1.45 -17.02
C ILE A 144 2.74 1.20 -16.23
N VAL A 145 2.72 1.53 -14.93
CA VAL A 145 1.52 1.39 -14.08
C VAL A 145 0.36 2.23 -14.61
N GLY A 146 0.62 3.47 -15.07
CA GLY A 146 -0.40 4.31 -15.70
C GLY A 146 -0.95 3.73 -17.01
N GLU A 147 -0.08 3.15 -17.84
CA GLU A 147 -0.49 2.46 -19.08
C GLU A 147 -1.33 1.21 -18.78
N LEU A 148 -0.94 0.41 -17.79
CA LEU A 148 -1.69 -0.77 -17.36
C LEU A 148 -3.04 -0.39 -16.72
N ALA A 149 -3.09 0.65 -15.88
CA ALA A 149 -4.33 1.15 -15.33
C ALA A 149 -5.33 1.56 -16.44
N LYS A 150 -4.86 2.24 -17.49
CA LYS A 150 -5.68 2.57 -18.68
C LYS A 150 -6.12 1.32 -19.43
N GLN A 151 -5.20 0.37 -19.66
CA GLN A 151 -5.47 -0.89 -20.36
C GLN A 151 -6.60 -1.70 -19.70
N TYR A 152 -6.60 -1.76 -18.37
CA TYR A 152 -7.57 -2.51 -17.59
C TYR A 152 -8.72 -1.67 -17.02
N ALA A 153 -8.84 -0.41 -17.43
CA ALA A 153 -9.85 0.55 -16.96
C ALA A 153 -9.86 0.70 -15.42
N ILE A 154 -8.70 0.59 -14.76
CA ILE A 154 -8.56 0.77 -13.32
C ILE A 154 -8.50 2.28 -13.05
N PRO A 155 -9.44 2.83 -12.25
CA PRO A 155 -9.66 4.29 -12.21
C PRO A 155 -8.62 5.04 -11.40
N SER A 156 -7.97 4.40 -10.42
CA SER A 156 -7.17 5.11 -9.42
C SER A 156 -5.79 4.50 -9.25
N ILE A 157 -4.80 5.34 -8.93
CA ILE A 157 -3.44 4.93 -8.58
C ILE A 157 -3.00 5.72 -7.36
N ARG A 158 -2.48 5.02 -6.34
CA ARG A 158 -1.90 5.65 -5.15
C ARG A 158 -0.81 6.65 -5.52
N TYR A 159 -0.83 7.80 -4.82
CA TYR A 159 0.22 8.82 -4.89
C TYR A 159 0.73 9.15 -3.49
N PRO A 160 1.75 8.43 -2.99
CA PRO A 160 2.16 8.44 -1.59
C PRO A 160 3.05 9.64 -1.23
N ARG A 161 2.60 10.84 -1.57
CA ARG A 161 3.31 12.08 -1.20
C ARG A 161 2.81 12.58 0.14
N GLU A 162 3.61 12.38 1.18
CA GLU A 162 3.29 12.80 2.53
C GLU A 162 3.92 14.16 2.86
N ARG A 163 3.11 15.05 3.44
CA ARG A 163 3.57 16.36 3.87
C ARG A 163 4.44 16.25 5.12
N LEU A 164 5.52 17.04 5.16
CA LEU A 164 6.39 17.13 6.34
C LEU A 164 5.70 17.92 7.46
N HIS A 165 5.75 17.37 8.67
CA HIS A 165 5.21 17.98 9.87
C HIS A 165 6.30 18.13 10.94
N PRO A 166 6.28 19.20 11.78
CA PRO A 166 7.30 19.44 12.80
C PRO A 166 7.50 18.27 13.78
N TYR A 167 6.44 17.51 14.11
CA TYR A 167 6.54 16.36 15.02
C TYR A 167 7.48 15.27 14.48
N MET A 168 7.62 15.13 13.15
CA MET A 168 8.50 14.13 12.53
C MET A 168 9.98 14.34 12.88
N LEU A 169 10.38 15.60 13.17
CA LEU A 169 11.74 15.94 13.59
C LEU A 169 12.02 15.60 15.07
N LEU A 170 10.96 15.42 15.86
CA LEU A 170 11.05 15.14 17.29
C LEU A 170 11.06 13.64 17.61
N GLU A 171 10.76 12.79 16.63
CA GLU A 171 10.71 11.34 16.81
C GLU A 171 12.13 10.75 16.88
N ARG A 172 12.40 9.96 17.92
CA ARG A 172 13.74 9.45 18.29
C ARG A 172 14.43 8.61 17.19
N HIS A 173 13.65 7.96 16.34
CA HIS A 173 14.12 7.14 15.21
C HIS A 173 13.73 7.72 13.83
N GLY A 174 13.35 9.01 13.81
CA GLY A 174 12.75 9.68 12.66
C GLY A 174 13.71 10.01 11.53
N ILE A 175 15.03 10.18 11.77
CA ILE A 175 15.96 10.70 10.74
C ILE A 175 16.03 9.78 9.52
N GLY A 176 16.20 8.47 9.71
CA GLY A 176 16.25 7.52 8.61
C GLY A 176 14.93 7.48 7.83
N ARG A 177 13.81 7.51 8.55
CA ARG A 177 12.47 7.51 7.96
C ARG A 177 12.18 8.82 7.22
N LEU A 178 12.67 9.94 7.74
CA LEU A 178 12.57 11.26 7.11
C LEU A 178 13.36 11.30 5.78
N VAL A 179 14.55 10.72 5.74
CA VAL A 179 15.35 10.61 4.49
C VAL A 179 14.59 9.77 3.45
N GLN A 180 14.01 8.63 3.86
CA GLN A 180 13.19 7.81 2.98
C GLN A 180 11.96 8.56 2.46
N LEU A 181 11.28 9.33 3.33
CA LEU A 181 10.14 10.15 2.97
C LEU A 181 10.52 11.25 1.96
N LEU A 182 11.65 11.92 2.16
CA LEU A 182 12.16 12.93 1.22
C LEU A 182 12.48 12.31 -0.15
N ALA A 183 13.09 11.12 -0.18
CA ALA A 183 13.36 10.39 -1.41
C ALA A 183 12.05 10.02 -2.12
N LEU A 184 11.06 9.47 -1.39
CA LEU A 184 9.75 9.13 -1.94
C LEU A 184 9.03 10.37 -2.50
N ASN A 185 9.02 11.47 -1.75
CA ASN A 185 8.42 12.73 -2.19
C ASN A 185 9.08 13.27 -3.47
N THR A 186 10.40 13.08 -3.61
CA THR A 186 11.15 13.44 -4.83
C THR A 186 10.70 12.58 -6.01
N PHE A 187 10.59 11.26 -5.84
CA PHE A 187 10.06 10.39 -6.89
C PHE A 187 8.61 10.74 -7.25
N CYS A 188 7.76 11.01 -6.27
CA CYS A 188 6.40 11.49 -6.52
C CYS A 188 6.40 12.77 -7.38
N THR A 189 7.26 13.74 -7.07
CA THR A 189 7.33 15.00 -7.83
C THR A 189 7.77 14.78 -9.28
N ILE A 190 8.78 13.92 -9.51
CA ILE A 190 9.29 13.61 -10.85
C ILE A 190 8.26 12.79 -11.66
N ALA A 191 7.57 11.85 -11.00
CA ALA A 191 6.66 10.90 -11.62
C ALA A 191 5.20 11.39 -11.68
N SER A 192 4.95 12.66 -11.34
CA SER A 192 3.60 13.23 -11.32
C SER A 192 3.00 13.24 -12.73
N THR A 193 2.02 12.36 -12.95
CA THR A 193 1.17 12.33 -14.13
C THR A 193 -0.27 12.59 -13.72
N ALA A 194 -1.01 13.35 -14.52
CA ALA A 194 -2.43 13.68 -14.27
C ALA A 194 -3.39 12.53 -14.65
N ASP A 195 -2.88 11.34 -14.94
CA ASP A 195 -3.57 10.31 -15.73
C ASP A 195 -4.48 9.36 -14.94
N ALA A 196 -4.53 9.44 -13.61
CA ALA A 196 -5.38 8.59 -12.78
C ALA A 196 -5.93 9.38 -11.59
N ARG A 197 -7.10 8.97 -11.12
CA ARG A 197 -7.69 9.52 -9.89
C ARG A 197 -6.79 9.19 -8.70
N ARG A 198 -6.72 10.09 -7.75
CA ARG A 198 -5.92 9.94 -6.54
C ARG A 198 -6.49 10.80 -5.40
N PRO A 199 -6.24 10.43 -4.13
CA PRO A 199 -6.50 11.31 -3.00
C PRO A 199 -5.70 12.62 -3.12
N ASP A 200 -6.23 13.70 -2.52
CA ASP A 200 -5.57 15.02 -2.50
C ASP A 200 -4.30 15.02 -1.63
N SER A 201 -4.27 14.15 -0.62
CA SER A 201 -3.16 14.00 0.31
C SER A 201 -2.99 12.56 0.78
N PHE A 202 -1.80 12.27 1.29
CA PHE A 202 -1.41 10.95 1.78
C PHE A 202 -0.67 11.10 3.11
N VAL A 203 -0.93 10.18 4.04
CA VAL A 203 -0.28 10.09 5.35
C VAL A 203 -0.05 8.63 5.73
N GLY A 204 0.84 8.39 6.71
CA GLY A 204 1.10 7.05 7.23
C GLY A 204 2.44 6.46 6.80
N PHE A 205 3.14 7.02 5.81
CA PHE A 205 4.48 6.54 5.45
C PHE A 205 5.48 6.73 6.60
N PHE A 206 5.49 7.89 7.23
CA PHE A 206 6.47 8.20 8.29
C PHE A 206 6.38 7.22 9.46
N PHE A 207 5.18 6.82 9.87
CA PHE A 207 4.94 5.83 10.91
C PHE A 207 4.66 4.42 10.38
N GLY A 208 4.80 4.16 9.09
CA GLY A 208 4.56 2.84 8.49
C GLY A 208 5.41 1.75 9.18
N GLY A 209 4.75 0.69 9.66
CA GLY A 209 5.35 -0.31 10.52
C GLY A 209 5.50 0.11 11.99
N ASN A 210 4.89 1.23 12.42
CA ASN A 210 4.84 1.68 13.81
C ASN A 210 3.63 2.59 14.08
N LEU A 211 2.48 2.27 13.49
CA LEU A 211 1.26 3.04 13.63
C LEU A 211 0.50 2.61 14.89
N THR A 212 1.11 2.84 16.07
CA THR A 212 0.44 2.67 17.36
C THR A 212 -0.75 3.62 17.51
N GLU A 213 -1.66 3.41 18.46
CA GLU A 213 -2.79 4.33 18.72
C GLU A 213 -2.32 5.77 18.91
N GLU A 214 -1.24 5.99 19.69
CA GLU A 214 -0.68 7.31 19.91
C GLU A 214 -0.20 7.96 18.59
N ASN A 215 0.55 7.22 17.77
CA ASN A 215 1.06 7.71 16.49
C ASN A 215 -0.07 7.94 15.49
N LEU A 216 -1.07 7.06 15.46
CA LEU A 216 -2.27 7.24 14.64
C LEU A 216 -3.01 8.52 15.01
N ILE A 217 -3.25 8.78 16.29
CA ILE A 217 -3.87 10.02 16.74
C ILE A 217 -3.01 11.25 16.36
N LYS A 218 -1.67 11.17 16.45
CA LYS A 218 -0.78 12.25 15.97
C LYS A 218 -1.01 12.53 14.48
N VAL A 219 -1.06 11.50 13.64
CA VAL A 219 -1.33 11.62 12.20
C VAL A 219 -2.71 12.23 11.97
N LEU A 220 -3.74 11.70 12.61
CA LEU A 220 -5.13 12.14 12.45
C LEU A 220 -5.37 13.60 12.89
N LYS A 221 -4.60 14.12 13.85
CA LYS A 221 -4.62 15.55 14.23
C LYS A 221 -4.21 16.48 13.09
N HIS A 222 -3.41 15.98 12.15
CA HIS A 222 -2.85 16.77 11.04
C HIS A 222 -3.55 16.52 9.69
N LEU A 223 -4.69 15.80 9.70
CA LEU A 223 -5.50 15.68 8.49
C LEU A 223 -5.94 17.05 7.97
N PRO A 224 -6.04 17.22 6.65
CA PRO A 224 -6.53 18.46 6.05
C PRO A 224 -7.96 18.76 6.50
N ALA A 225 -8.35 20.03 6.49
CA ALA A 225 -9.70 20.44 6.88
C ALA A 225 -10.76 19.98 5.84
N ASN A 226 -10.37 19.85 4.57
CA ASN A 226 -11.22 19.47 3.45
C ASN A 226 -10.45 18.57 2.48
N GLY A 227 -11.18 17.92 1.58
CA GLY A 227 -10.61 17.05 0.55
C GLY A 227 -10.50 15.60 0.99
N ILE A 228 -9.86 14.79 0.16
CA ILE A 228 -9.70 13.35 0.37
C ILE A 228 -8.27 13.06 0.79
N CYS A 229 -8.09 12.41 1.93
CA CYS A 229 -6.79 11.94 2.41
C CYS A 229 -6.75 10.41 2.42
N GLU A 230 -5.63 9.83 2.02
CA GLU A 230 -5.34 8.42 2.24
C GLU A 230 -4.44 8.24 3.46
N LEU A 231 -4.81 7.33 4.36
CA LEU A 231 -3.98 6.82 5.45
C LEU A 231 -3.56 5.39 5.13
N MET A 232 -2.27 5.16 4.97
CA MET A 232 -1.68 3.83 4.78
C MET A 232 -1.41 3.15 6.13
N CYS A 233 -1.72 1.86 6.23
CA CYS A 233 -1.47 1.04 7.43
C CYS A 233 -1.21 -0.42 7.06
N HIS A 234 -0.70 -1.20 8.04
CA HIS A 234 -0.35 -2.61 7.89
C HIS A 234 -0.88 -3.44 9.06
N PRO A 235 -2.20 -3.58 9.23
CA PRO A 235 -2.76 -4.41 10.30
C PRO A 235 -2.55 -5.90 10.03
N GLY A 236 -2.32 -6.67 11.09
CA GLY A 236 -2.26 -8.13 11.03
C GLY A 236 -2.37 -8.73 12.42
N LEU A 237 -2.74 -9.99 12.51
CA LEU A 237 -2.70 -10.73 13.76
C LEU A 237 -1.26 -11.13 14.09
N HIS A 238 -0.99 -11.30 15.38
CA HIS A 238 0.30 -11.80 15.84
C HIS A 238 0.59 -13.18 15.24
N ASP A 239 1.78 -13.35 14.67
CA ASP A 239 2.24 -14.59 14.07
C ASP A 239 3.72 -14.85 14.48
N ALA A 240 3.91 -15.69 15.50
CA ALA A 240 5.24 -16.02 16.00
C ALA A 240 6.05 -16.86 14.99
N GLU A 241 5.41 -17.57 14.09
CA GLU A 241 6.00 -18.46 13.09
C GLU A 241 6.14 -17.80 11.71
N SER A 242 5.80 -16.51 11.58
CA SER A 242 5.83 -15.80 10.31
C SER A 242 7.22 -15.79 9.68
N ARG A 243 7.30 -16.14 8.41
CA ARG A 243 8.52 -15.99 7.59
C ARG A 243 8.95 -14.51 7.44
N TYR A 244 8.02 -13.58 7.67
CA TYR A 244 8.25 -12.12 7.62
C TYR A 244 8.66 -11.51 8.97
N LYS A 245 8.90 -12.33 9.98
CA LYS A 245 9.34 -11.90 11.32
C LYS A 245 10.54 -10.95 11.29
N HIS A 246 11.44 -11.15 10.31
CA HIS A 246 12.63 -10.32 10.12
C HIS A 246 12.31 -8.87 9.66
N TRP A 247 11.08 -8.58 9.21
CA TRP A 247 10.67 -7.22 8.89
C TRP A 247 10.47 -6.34 10.12
N GLY A 248 10.28 -6.97 11.30
CA GLY A 248 10.06 -6.26 12.55
C GLY A 248 8.77 -5.44 12.61
N TYR A 249 7.79 -5.73 11.77
CA TYR A 249 6.51 -5.03 11.75
C TYR A 249 5.63 -5.45 12.92
N PRO A 250 5.15 -4.51 13.75
CA PRO A 250 4.22 -4.79 14.85
C PRO A 250 2.77 -4.82 14.35
N TRP A 251 2.44 -5.73 13.42
CA TRP A 251 1.11 -5.84 12.78
C TRP A 251 -0.05 -5.81 13.77
N GLN A 252 0.08 -6.52 14.91
CA GLN A 252 -0.96 -6.54 15.96
C GLN A 252 -1.18 -5.15 16.57
N SER A 253 -0.12 -4.40 16.79
CA SER A 253 -0.22 -3.04 17.34
C SER A 253 -0.94 -2.08 16.40
N GLU A 254 -0.72 -2.21 15.08
CA GLU A 254 -1.47 -1.43 14.08
C GLU A 254 -2.93 -1.87 14.03
N LEU A 255 -3.21 -3.18 14.12
CA LEU A 255 -4.57 -3.70 14.21
C LEU A 255 -5.30 -3.14 15.44
N ASP A 256 -4.66 -3.19 16.60
CA ASP A 256 -5.24 -2.67 17.85
C ASP A 256 -5.54 -1.17 17.75
N ALA A 257 -4.64 -0.40 17.15
CA ALA A 257 -4.84 1.02 16.89
C ALA A 257 -6.04 1.29 15.96
N LEU A 258 -6.15 0.54 14.86
CA LEU A 258 -7.21 0.71 13.86
C LEU A 258 -8.58 0.25 14.34
N THR A 259 -8.63 -0.64 15.33
CA THR A 259 -9.88 -1.10 15.96
C THR A 259 -10.23 -0.33 17.23
N SER A 260 -9.36 0.56 17.70
CA SER A 260 -9.52 1.32 18.94
C SER A 260 -10.77 2.19 18.95
N GLN A 261 -11.52 2.13 20.06
CA GLN A 261 -12.67 2.98 20.28
C GLN A 261 -12.30 4.47 20.39
N ASN A 262 -11.13 4.78 20.96
CA ASN A 262 -10.64 6.16 21.06
C ASN A 262 -10.41 6.79 19.68
N VAL A 263 -9.85 6.01 18.74
CA VAL A 263 -9.64 6.46 17.36
C VAL A 263 -10.97 6.70 16.64
N LYS A 264 -11.96 5.82 16.80
CA LYS A 264 -13.31 6.00 16.23
C LYS A 264 -13.99 7.25 16.75
N ILE A 265 -13.97 7.45 18.07
CA ILE A 265 -14.52 8.64 18.72
C ILE A 265 -13.82 9.91 18.22
N PHE A 266 -12.48 9.86 18.09
CA PHE A 266 -11.71 11.00 17.59
C PHE A 266 -12.11 11.40 16.17
N LEU A 267 -12.27 10.43 15.25
CA LEU A 267 -12.72 10.70 13.88
C LEU A 267 -14.14 11.25 13.84
N GLN A 268 -15.06 10.69 14.63
CA GLN A 268 -16.43 11.18 14.77
C GLN A 268 -16.47 12.64 15.25
N HIS A 269 -15.73 12.98 16.31
CA HIS A 269 -15.65 14.34 16.84
C HIS A 269 -15.09 15.35 15.82
N ARG A 270 -14.24 14.89 14.92
CA ARG A 270 -13.68 15.73 13.83
C ARG A 270 -14.58 15.78 12.60
N GLY A 271 -15.68 15.05 12.57
CA GLY A 271 -16.56 14.97 11.41
C GLY A 271 -15.86 14.40 10.16
N VAL A 272 -14.90 13.48 10.35
CA VAL A 272 -14.21 12.80 9.25
C VAL A 272 -15.09 11.69 8.69
N GLU A 273 -15.36 11.74 7.39
CA GLU A 273 -16.11 10.70 6.67
C GLU A 273 -15.14 9.62 6.17
N LEU A 274 -15.38 8.36 6.54
CA LEU A 274 -14.62 7.22 6.02
C LEU A 274 -15.19 6.80 4.67
N ILE A 275 -14.33 6.73 3.64
CA ILE A 275 -14.71 6.34 2.28
C ILE A 275 -13.76 5.29 1.72
N PRO A 276 -14.20 4.38 0.81
CA PRO A 276 -13.30 3.49 0.06
C PRO A 276 -12.65 4.21 -1.12
N TYR A 277 -11.62 3.59 -1.72
CA TYR A 277 -10.98 4.08 -2.96
C TYR A 277 -11.96 4.15 -4.13
N SER A 278 -12.90 3.21 -4.22
CA SER A 278 -13.94 3.19 -5.25
C SER A 278 -14.88 4.41 -5.20
N ALA A 279 -14.91 5.14 -4.08
CA ALA A 279 -15.67 6.39 -3.95
C ALA A 279 -14.95 7.62 -4.53
N LEU A 280 -13.72 7.48 -5.05
CA LEU A 280 -13.02 8.57 -5.75
C LEU A 280 -13.73 8.87 -7.08
N THR A 281 -14.42 10.01 -7.14
CA THR A 281 -15.24 10.42 -8.31
C THR A 281 -14.54 11.42 -9.24
N HIS A 282 -13.37 11.94 -8.87
CA HIS A 282 -12.67 12.98 -9.64
C HIS A 282 -11.17 12.73 -9.78
#